data_877370f1d3d8ae4aa1697b3f27b77d6d
#
_entry.id   877370f1d3d8ae4aa1697b3f27b77d6d
#
_cell.length_a   1.000
_cell.length_b   1.000
_cell.length_c   1.000
_cell.angle_alpha   90.00
_cell.angle_beta   90.00
_cell.angle_gamma   90.00
#
_symmetry.space_group_name_H-M   'P 1'
#
loop_
_entity.id
_entity.type
_entity.pdbx_description
1 polymer ?
#
loop_
_entity_poly.entity_id
_entity_poly.type
_entity_poly.pdbx_seq_one_letter_code
_entity_poly.pdbx_strand_id
1 'polypeptide(L)'
;AEVDIRHHVDQPEKIPEIPIAQLPTEVLPYLYPSRYCESDKLQMLANQTFGLLPTGYQRVAAICKWVNERTKFTSGSSNYTTSAIDTYLQQTGVCRDFAHLMIALCRALNIPARFSSGIDYGADPALGPTDFHAYVEVFLGGRWYIFDPSGTAMPMGFVRIGTGRDAADISFATIFGSITSDVPVLTIEALDDPAQGYEVPRHRTEALSTDTPVGFPVDLPKKP
;
A
#
# COMPACT_ATOMS: atom_id res chain seq x y z
N ALA A 1 -6.82 2.55 -23.12
CA ALA A 1 -7.94 2.06 -22.30
C ALA A 1 -8.47 3.19 -21.44
N GLU A 2 -9.76 3.25 -21.20
CA GLU A 2 -10.41 4.16 -20.26
C GLU A 2 -10.74 3.36 -18.99
N VAL A 3 -10.41 3.92 -17.83
CA VAL A 3 -10.59 3.26 -16.54
C VAL A 3 -11.38 4.18 -15.62
N ASP A 4 -12.52 3.70 -15.13
CA ASP A 4 -13.32 4.38 -14.11
C ASP A 4 -12.85 3.93 -12.72
N ILE A 5 -12.28 4.85 -11.95
CA ILE A 5 -11.82 4.59 -10.58
C ILE A 5 -12.70 5.38 -9.62
N ARG A 6 -13.42 4.66 -8.77
CA ARG A 6 -14.24 5.25 -7.72
C ARG A 6 -13.70 4.89 -6.36
N HIS A 7 -13.30 5.90 -5.60
CA HIS A 7 -12.86 5.73 -4.24
C HIS A 7 -14.03 5.80 -3.27
N HIS A 8 -14.04 4.88 -2.31
CA HIS A 8 -14.80 5.08 -1.09
C HIS A 8 -13.97 5.95 -0.14
N VAL A 9 -14.56 7.02 0.36
CA VAL A 9 -13.88 8.05 1.17
C VAL A 9 -14.43 8.00 2.59
N ASP A 10 -13.55 7.76 3.56
CA ASP A 10 -13.89 7.67 4.97
C ASP A 10 -13.11 8.66 5.84
N GLN A 11 -13.65 8.93 7.02
CA GLN A 11 -12.96 9.74 8.03
C GLN A 11 -11.93 8.88 8.76
N PRO A 12 -10.62 9.21 8.70
CA PRO A 12 -9.54 8.37 9.24
C PRO A 12 -9.71 7.98 10.71
N GLU A 13 -10.21 8.89 11.54
CA GLU A 13 -10.38 8.69 12.98
C GLU A 13 -11.50 7.71 13.35
N LYS A 14 -12.35 7.35 12.41
CA LYS A 14 -13.47 6.42 12.61
C LYS A 14 -13.17 4.99 12.16
N ILE A 15 -12.02 4.75 11.56
CA ILE A 15 -11.68 3.45 10.99
C ILE A 15 -10.88 2.63 12.00
N PRO A 16 -11.49 1.57 12.58
CA PRO A 16 -10.85 0.74 13.59
C PRO A 16 -9.96 -0.34 12.97
N GLU A 17 -9.01 -0.85 13.72
CA GLU A 17 -8.46 -2.18 13.48
C GLU A 17 -9.47 -3.26 13.83
N ILE A 18 -9.43 -4.37 13.10
CA ILE A 18 -10.30 -5.52 13.34
C ILE A 18 -9.51 -6.55 14.16
N PRO A 19 -10.06 -7.03 15.30
CA PRO A 19 -9.45 -8.12 16.04
C PRO A 19 -9.23 -9.35 15.16
N ILE A 20 -8.12 -10.06 15.33
CA ILE A 20 -7.74 -11.23 14.51
C ILE A 20 -8.87 -12.26 14.43
N ALA A 21 -9.57 -12.51 15.54
CA ALA A 21 -10.67 -13.48 15.59
C ALA A 21 -11.91 -13.07 14.75
N GLN A 22 -11.96 -11.84 14.28
CA GLN A 22 -13.06 -11.30 13.48
C GLN A 22 -12.64 -11.06 12.02
N LEU A 23 -11.38 -11.34 11.67
CA LEU A 23 -10.89 -11.18 10.29
C LEU A 23 -11.52 -12.23 9.37
N PRO A 24 -11.89 -11.85 8.14
CA PRO A 24 -12.29 -12.80 7.10
C PRO A 24 -11.17 -13.78 6.77
N THR A 25 -11.52 -15.00 6.43
CA THR A 25 -10.54 -16.04 6.08
C THR A 25 -9.64 -15.62 4.91
N GLU A 26 -10.19 -14.92 3.93
CA GLU A 26 -9.47 -14.42 2.74
C GLU A 26 -8.44 -13.34 3.07
N VAL A 27 -8.53 -12.71 4.23
CA VAL A 27 -7.59 -11.67 4.68
C VAL A 27 -6.41 -12.27 5.46
N LEU A 28 -6.57 -13.45 6.05
CA LEU A 28 -5.54 -14.10 6.89
C LEU A 28 -4.17 -14.28 6.21
N PRO A 29 -4.06 -14.59 4.90
CA PRO A 29 -2.76 -14.67 4.23
C PRO A 29 -1.91 -13.40 4.30
N TYR A 30 -2.54 -12.25 4.52
CA TYR A 30 -1.90 -10.94 4.61
C TYR A 30 -1.44 -10.56 6.02
N LEU A 31 -1.49 -11.50 6.97
CA LEU A 31 -0.90 -11.39 8.31
C LEU A 31 0.49 -12.04 8.39
N TYR A 32 0.80 -12.98 7.48
CA TYR A 32 2.00 -13.80 7.58
C TYR A 32 3.21 -13.14 6.91
N PRO A 33 4.42 -13.49 7.35
CA PRO A 33 5.64 -13.15 6.62
C PRO A 33 5.58 -13.68 5.18
N SER A 34 6.25 -12.98 4.28
CA SER A 34 6.37 -13.38 2.89
C SER A 34 7.79 -13.10 2.38
N ARG A 35 8.08 -13.42 1.11
CA ARG A 35 9.45 -13.39 0.58
C ARG A 35 10.19 -12.09 0.87
N TYR A 36 9.54 -10.95 0.69
CA TYR A 36 10.16 -9.63 0.87
C TYR A 36 9.68 -8.90 2.13
N CYS A 37 8.72 -9.45 2.84
CA CYS A 37 8.13 -8.85 4.03
C CYS A 37 8.33 -9.77 5.24
N GLU A 38 9.54 -9.73 5.86
CA GLU A 38 9.91 -10.55 7.00
C GLU A 38 9.36 -9.97 8.31
N SER A 39 8.03 -9.94 8.43
CA SER A 39 7.32 -9.33 9.56
C SER A 39 7.65 -10.00 10.90
N ASP A 40 7.96 -11.28 10.91
CA ASP A 40 8.41 -12.05 12.07
C ASP A 40 9.71 -11.49 12.69
N LYS A 41 10.61 -10.95 11.87
CA LYS A 41 11.87 -10.37 12.32
C LYS A 41 11.72 -8.92 12.80
N LEU A 42 10.65 -8.24 12.44
CA LEU A 42 10.40 -6.84 12.78
C LEU A 42 9.44 -6.64 13.96
N GLN A 43 8.96 -7.71 14.60
CA GLN A 43 7.99 -7.64 15.69
C GLN A 43 8.44 -6.76 16.85
N MET A 44 9.69 -6.91 17.30
CA MET A 44 10.22 -6.11 18.41
C MET A 44 10.22 -4.61 18.05
N LEU A 45 10.76 -4.28 16.87
CA LEU A 45 10.79 -2.91 16.36
C LEU A 45 9.40 -2.31 16.26
N ALA A 46 8.47 -3.02 15.64
CA ALA A 46 7.11 -2.55 15.43
C ALA A 46 6.37 -2.30 16.75
N ASN A 47 6.48 -3.25 17.71
CA ASN A 47 5.86 -3.10 19.02
C ASN A 47 6.47 -1.95 19.84
N GLN A 48 7.78 -1.81 19.84
CA GLN A 48 8.44 -0.70 20.57
C GLN A 48 8.09 0.67 19.99
N THR A 49 7.95 0.75 18.66
CA THR A 49 7.73 2.04 17.97
C THR A 49 6.24 2.42 17.93
N PHE A 50 5.36 1.47 17.68
CA PHE A 50 3.95 1.73 17.37
C PHE A 50 2.96 1.05 18.31
N GLY A 51 3.41 0.11 19.14
CA GLY A 51 2.51 -0.74 19.96
C GLY A 51 1.64 0.03 20.94
N LEU A 52 2.09 1.21 21.43
CA LEU A 52 1.34 2.05 22.35
C LEU A 52 0.50 3.14 21.65
N LEU A 53 0.55 3.25 20.33
CA LEU A 53 -0.30 4.18 19.60
C LEU A 53 -1.76 3.71 19.60
N PRO A 54 -2.73 4.65 19.57
CA PRO A 54 -4.14 4.30 19.37
C PRO A 54 -4.34 3.43 18.14
N THR A 55 -5.07 2.33 18.28
CA THR A 55 -5.35 1.39 17.20
C THR A 55 -6.26 1.99 16.13
N GLY A 56 -6.12 1.53 14.88
CA GLY A 56 -6.92 1.99 13.76
C GLY A 56 -6.08 2.68 12.68
N TYR A 57 -6.75 3.40 11.80
CA TYR A 57 -6.13 4.09 10.66
C TYR A 57 -4.97 5.00 11.07
N GLN A 58 -5.09 5.70 12.20
CA GLN A 58 -4.09 6.63 12.72
C GLN A 58 -2.74 5.93 13.01
N ARG A 59 -2.78 4.70 13.55
CA ARG A 59 -1.56 3.91 13.78
C ARG A 59 -0.90 3.52 12.46
N VAL A 60 -1.68 3.11 11.47
CA VAL A 60 -1.18 2.77 10.14
C VAL A 60 -0.63 4.00 9.42
N ALA A 61 -1.27 5.14 9.54
CA ALA A 61 -0.76 6.41 9.01
C ALA A 61 0.57 6.81 9.68
N ALA A 62 0.72 6.55 10.98
CA ALA A 62 1.98 6.76 11.68
C ALA A 62 3.09 5.83 11.19
N ILE A 63 2.78 4.56 10.88
CA ILE A 63 3.72 3.61 10.26
C ILE A 63 4.14 4.12 8.88
N CYS A 64 3.17 4.51 8.04
CA CYS A 64 3.41 5.06 6.70
C CYS A 64 4.37 6.26 6.76
N LYS A 65 4.06 7.22 7.61
CA LYS A 65 4.90 8.40 7.84
C LYS A 65 6.30 8.05 8.32
N TRP A 66 6.42 7.11 9.27
CA TRP A 66 7.71 6.68 9.81
C TRP A 66 8.60 6.03 8.74
N VAL A 67 8.02 5.21 7.84
CA VAL A 67 8.74 4.62 6.71
C VAL A 67 9.21 5.71 5.76
N ASN A 68 8.34 6.67 5.42
CA ASN A 68 8.66 7.80 4.57
C ASN A 68 9.83 8.64 5.11
N GLU A 69 9.81 8.97 6.40
CA GLU A 69 10.83 9.83 7.03
C GLU A 69 12.18 9.13 7.21
N ARG A 70 12.21 7.79 7.25
CA ARG A 70 13.44 7.02 7.49
C ARG A 70 14.08 6.43 6.27
N THR A 71 13.36 6.37 5.16
CA THR A 71 13.85 5.76 3.93
C THR A 71 13.98 6.83 2.86
N LYS A 72 15.16 6.95 2.28
CA LYS A 72 15.41 7.88 1.18
C LYS A 72 15.07 7.21 -0.15
N PHE A 73 14.22 7.86 -0.96
CA PHE A 73 13.97 7.38 -2.32
C PHE A 73 15.24 7.55 -3.18
N THR A 74 15.71 6.45 -3.76
CA THR A 74 16.93 6.43 -4.58
C THR A 74 16.75 5.45 -5.73
N SER A 75 16.66 5.98 -6.95
CA SER A 75 16.58 5.13 -8.14
C SER A 75 17.82 4.24 -8.26
N GLY A 76 17.62 2.97 -8.64
CA GLY A 76 18.69 2.00 -8.81
C GLY A 76 19.31 1.44 -7.51
N SER A 77 18.82 1.82 -6.32
CA SER A 77 19.31 1.31 -5.04
C SER A 77 18.83 -0.10 -4.70
N SER A 78 17.87 -0.63 -5.45
CA SER A 78 17.17 -1.86 -5.16
C SER A 78 17.43 -2.93 -6.23
N ASN A 79 17.35 -4.19 -5.84
CA ASN A 79 17.47 -5.33 -6.74
C ASN A 79 16.41 -6.40 -6.40
N TYR A 80 16.46 -7.55 -7.10
CA TYR A 80 15.47 -8.63 -6.94
C TYR A 80 15.56 -9.39 -5.61
N THR A 81 16.56 -9.13 -4.77
CA THR A 81 16.69 -9.74 -3.44
C THR A 81 16.36 -8.77 -2.32
N THR A 82 16.32 -7.45 -2.58
CA THR A 82 16.07 -6.42 -1.56
C THR A 82 14.76 -6.66 -0.83
N SER A 83 14.83 -6.83 0.48
CA SER A 83 13.71 -7.12 1.38
C SER A 83 13.39 -5.94 2.30
N ALA A 84 12.34 -6.09 3.12
CA ALA A 84 11.98 -5.11 4.14
C ALA A 84 13.09 -4.89 5.17
N ILE A 85 13.81 -5.94 5.56
CA ILE A 85 14.96 -5.84 6.47
C ILE A 85 16.10 -5.06 5.81
N ASP A 86 16.41 -5.36 4.55
CA ASP A 86 17.46 -4.63 3.82
C ASP A 86 17.13 -3.14 3.73
N THR A 87 15.87 -2.81 3.40
CA THR A 87 15.39 -1.44 3.32
C THR A 87 15.50 -0.72 4.67
N TYR A 88 15.12 -1.40 5.76
CA TYR A 88 15.24 -0.85 7.11
C TYR A 88 16.69 -0.55 7.50
N LEU A 89 17.62 -1.45 7.16
CA LEU A 89 19.04 -1.30 7.50
C LEU A 89 19.74 -0.25 6.61
N GLN A 90 19.44 -0.25 5.33
CA GLN A 90 20.08 0.64 4.34
C GLN A 90 19.48 2.04 4.32
N GLN A 91 18.24 2.20 4.80
CA GLN A 91 17.48 3.45 4.80
C GLN A 91 17.36 4.10 3.41
N THR A 92 17.33 3.27 2.37
CA THR A 92 17.20 3.69 0.98
C THR A 92 16.44 2.62 0.19
N GLY A 93 15.70 3.03 -0.83
CA GLY A 93 14.92 2.13 -1.66
C GLY A 93 14.15 2.85 -2.76
N VAL A 94 13.36 2.07 -3.51
CA VAL A 94 12.35 2.54 -4.47
C VAL A 94 10.95 2.26 -3.92
N CYS A 95 9.89 2.69 -4.59
CA CYS A 95 8.49 2.54 -4.12
C CYS A 95 8.16 1.12 -3.61
N ARG A 96 8.67 0.07 -4.28
CA ARG A 96 8.52 -1.33 -3.88
C ARG A 96 9.09 -1.60 -2.49
N ASP A 97 10.26 -1.05 -2.18
CA ASP A 97 10.98 -1.33 -0.94
C ASP A 97 10.31 -0.62 0.24
N PHE A 98 9.85 0.61 0.03
CA PHE A 98 9.00 1.33 1.00
C PHE A 98 7.73 0.54 1.31
N ALA A 99 7.06 0.02 0.27
CA ALA A 99 5.86 -0.79 0.44
C ALA A 99 6.14 -2.06 1.24
N HIS A 100 7.21 -2.80 0.93
CA HIS A 100 7.58 -4.01 1.67
C HIS A 100 7.88 -3.73 3.14
N LEU A 101 8.60 -2.64 3.45
CA LEU A 101 8.89 -2.27 4.83
C LEU A 101 7.61 -1.91 5.60
N MET A 102 6.71 -1.11 5.00
CA MET A 102 5.43 -0.77 5.63
C MET A 102 4.56 -2.01 5.86
N ILE A 103 4.46 -2.91 4.87
CA ILE A 103 3.70 -4.16 4.99
C ILE A 103 4.25 -5.02 6.12
N ALA A 104 5.56 -5.19 6.20
CA ALA A 104 6.19 -5.98 7.24
C ALA A 104 5.94 -5.41 8.65
N LEU A 105 5.98 -4.10 8.82
CA LEU A 105 5.67 -3.43 10.09
C LEU A 105 4.19 -3.56 10.47
N CYS A 106 3.26 -3.40 9.52
CA CYS A 106 1.83 -3.62 9.75
C CYS A 106 1.55 -5.06 10.22
N ARG A 107 2.07 -6.05 9.49
CA ARG A 107 1.89 -7.47 9.82
C ARG A 107 2.54 -7.84 11.16
N ALA A 108 3.67 -7.25 11.49
CA ALA A 108 4.33 -7.43 12.80
C ALA A 108 3.44 -6.98 13.98
N LEU A 109 2.47 -6.11 13.73
CA LEU A 109 1.44 -5.67 14.68
C LEU A 109 0.09 -6.38 14.49
N ASN A 110 0.06 -7.46 13.71
CA ASN A 110 -1.15 -8.20 13.36
C ASN A 110 -2.19 -7.37 12.57
N ILE A 111 -1.73 -6.40 11.81
CA ILE A 111 -2.58 -5.60 10.93
C ILE A 111 -2.42 -6.16 9.50
N PRO A 112 -3.50 -6.68 8.87
CA PRO A 112 -3.39 -7.25 7.54
C PRO A 112 -3.01 -6.18 6.53
N ALA A 113 -1.94 -6.43 5.76
CA ALA A 113 -1.45 -5.52 4.74
C ALA A 113 -1.03 -6.29 3.49
N ARG A 114 -1.31 -5.73 2.30
CA ARG A 114 -0.97 -6.33 1.02
C ARG A 114 -0.27 -5.33 0.10
N PHE A 115 0.52 -5.87 -0.78
CA PHE A 115 1.18 -5.13 -1.84
C PHE A 115 0.19 -4.87 -2.97
N SER A 116 0.21 -3.66 -3.53
CA SER A 116 -0.61 -3.28 -4.67
C SER A 116 0.28 -2.65 -5.72
N SER A 117 0.21 -3.14 -6.96
CA SER A 117 0.97 -2.65 -8.09
C SER A 117 0.04 -2.06 -9.14
N GLY A 118 0.47 -0.99 -9.78
CA GLY A 118 -0.30 -0.34 -10.83
C GLY A 118 0.47 0.79 -11.49
N ILE A 119 -0.29 1.67 -12.13
CA ILE A 119 0.20 2.90 -12.75
C ILE A 119 -0.39 4.07 -11.98
N ASP A 120 0.37 5.11 -11.79
CA ASP A 120 -0.07 6.27 -11.03
C ASP A 120 -0.19 7.52 -11.91
N TYR A 121 -1.33 8.21 -11.74
CA TYR A 121 -1.51 9.57 -12.23
C TYR A 121 -1.00 10.55 -11.16
N GLY A 122 -0.12 11.47 -11.55
CA GLY A 122 0.38 12.50 -10.65
C GLY A 122 1.60 12.07 -9.82
N ALA A 123 2.37 11.10 -10.30
CA ALA A 123 3.73 10.87 -9.80
C ALA A 123 4.56 12.15 -9.92
N ASP A 124 5.49 12.38 -8.98
CA ASP A 124 6.35 13.55 -9.00
C ASP A 124 7.20 13.58 -10.30
N PRO A 125 7.00 14.56 -11.20
CA PRO A 125 7.74 14.65 -12.46
C PRO A 125 9.27 14.77 -12.27
N ALA A 126 9.72 15.22 -11.09
CA ALA A 126 11.16 15.31 -10.78
C ALA A 126 11.82 13.93 -10.66
N LEU A 127 11.05 12.87 -10.46
CA LEU A 127 11.52 11.49 -10.36
C LEU A 127 11.58 10.78 -11.71
N GLY A 128 11.08 11.39 -12.77
CA GLY A 128 11.08 10.84 -14.13
C GLY A 128 9.70 10.77 -14.77
N PRO A 129 9.56 10.10 -15.93
CA PRO A 129 8.29 9.91 -16.59
C PRO A 129 7.39 8.96 -15.78
N THR A 130 6.08 8.97 -16.09
CA THR A 130 5.11 8.02 -15.53
C THR A 130 5.62 6.59 -15.67
N ASP A 131 5.58 5.85 -14.55
CA ASP A 131 6.07 4.48 -14.45
C ASP A 131 5.10 3.64 -13.60
N PHE A 132 5.43 2.38 -13.46
CA PHE A 132 4.75 1.51 -12.48
C PHE A 132 5.05 1.96 -11.06
N HIS A 133 4.03 1.90 -10.21
CA HIS A 133 4.16 2.30 -8.82
C HIS A 133 3.66 1.19 -7.89
N ALA A 134 4.22 1.17 -6.68
CA ALA A 134 3.86 0.25 -5.62
C ALA A 134 3.22 0.99 -4.45
N TYR A 135 2.01 0.58 -4.10
CA TYR A 135 1.26 1.05 -2.93
C TYR A 135 1.09 -0.07 -1.90
N VAL A 136 0.69 0.32 -0.71
CA VAL A 136 0.26 -0.61 0.34
C VAL A 136 -1.24 -0.47 0.52
N GLU A 137 -1.94 -1.60 0.55
CA GLU A 137 -3.32 -1.64 1.00
C GLU A 137 -3.38 -2.32 2.37
N VAL A 138 -4.04 -1.69 3.34
CA VAL A 138 -4.19 -2.18 4.71
C VAL A 138 -5.66 -2.40 5.02
N PHE A 139 -5.98 -3.57 5.60
CA PHE A 139 -7.35 -3.94 5.91
C PHE A 139 -7.76 -3.41 7.27
N LEU A 140 -8.66 -2.46 7.26
CA LEU A 140 -9.18 -1.75 8.43
C LEU A 140 -10.69 -1.58 8.31
N GLY A 141 -11.46 -1.73 9.38
CA GLY A 141 -12.89 -1.48 9.38
C GLY A 141 -13.71 -2.25 8.32
N GLY A 142 -13.17 -3.37 7.79
CA GLY A 142 -13.83 -4.16 6.75
C GLY A 142 -13.52 -3.78 5.31
N ARG A 143 -12.52 -2.90 5.08
CA ARG A 143 -12.09 -2.43 3.75
C ARG A 143 -10.57 -2.41 3.63
N TRP A 144 -10.07 -2.42 2.39
CA TRP A 144 -8.68 -2.18 2.07
C TRP A 144 -8.47 -0.69 1.78
N TYR A 145 -7.66 -0.01 2.59
CA TYR A 145 -7.30 1.40 2.43
C TYR A 145 -5.90 1.55 1.85
N ILE A 146 -5.75 2.52 0.93
CA ILE A 146 -4.52 2.74 0.16
C ILE A 146 -3.59 3.69 0.92
N PHE A 147 -2.30 3.33 0.96
CA PHE A 147 -1.22 4.15 1.50
C PHE A 147 -0.05 4.20 0.53
N ASP A 148 0.58 5.37 0.37
CA ASP A 148 1.86 5.50 -0.32
C ASP A 148 2.97 5.86 0.68
N PRO A 149 3.75 4.87 1.17
CA PRO A 149 4.84 5.15 2.08
C PRO A 149 6.03 5.85 1.42
N SER A 150 6.14 5.83 0.09
CA SER A 150 7.19 6.58 -0.61
C SER A 150 6.91 8.08 -0.66
N GLY A 151 5.63 8.47 -0.63
CA GLY A 151 5.19 9.85 -0.76
C GLY A 151 5.48 10.47 -2.12
N THR A 152 5.79 9.64 -3.13
CA THR A 152 6.16 10.11 -4.47
C THR A 152 5.01 10.12 -5.45
N ALA A 153 3.87 9.57 -5.06
CA ALA A 153 2.71 9.36 -5.90
C ALA A 153 1.41 9.84 -5.23
N MET A 154 0.32 9.79 -5.98
CA MET A 154 -0.99 10.28 -5.54
C MET A 154 -1.98 9.13 -5.44
N PRO A 155 -2.35 8.64 -4.24
CA PRO A 155 -3.25 7.50 -4.08
C PRO A 155 -4.58 7.60 -4.85
N MET A 156 -5.15 8.81 -4.97
CA MET A 156 -6.38 9.03 -5.72
C MET A 156 -6.23 8.75 -7.22
N GLY A 157 -5.03 8.87 -7.77
CA GLY A 157 -4.72 8.65 -9.19
C GLY A 157 -4.26 7.23 -9.52
N PHE A 158 -4.35 6.28 -8.58
CA PHE A 158 -3.79 4.95 -8.75
C PHE A 158 -4.69 4.01 -9.56
N VAL A 159 -4.20 3.57 -10.70
CA VAL A 159 -4.82 2.51 -11.53
C VAL A 159 -4.22 1.17 -11.13
N ARG A 160 -4.92 0.42 -10.28
CA ARG A 160 -4.48 -0.88 -9.76
C ARG A 160 -4.48 -1.95 -10.85
N ILE A 161 -3.35 -2.63 -11.01
CA ILE A 161 -3.20 -3.78 -11.91
C ILE A 161 -3.35 -5.09 -11.14
N GLY A 162 -2.76 -5.17 -9.92
CA GLY A 162 -2.83 -6.38 -9.13
C GLY A 162 -2.48 -6.18 -7.67
N THR A 163 -2.87 -7.16 -6.84
CA THR A 163 -2.54 -7.22 -5.40
C THR A 163 -1.96 -8.57 -5.03
N GLY A 164 -1.08 -8.60 -4.04
CA GLY A 164 -0.46 -9.82 -3.53
C GLY A 164 0.14 -9.64 -2.14
N ARG A 165 0.71 -10.69 -1.57
CA ARG A 165 1.36 -10.59 -0.25
C ARG A 165 2.58 -9.67 -0.30
N ASP A 166 3.33 -9.74 -1.39
CA ASP A 166 4.45 -8.86 -1.73
C ASP A 166 4.69 -8.91 -3.24
N ALA A 167 5.76 -8.29 -3.72
CA ALA A 167 6.08 -8.24 -5.15
C ALA A 167 6.37 -9.61 -5.79
N ALA A 168 6.60 -10.68 -5.03
CA ALA A 168 6.77 -12.02 -5.59
C ALA A 168 5.45 -12.60 -6.11
N ASP A 169 4.32 -12.24 -5.50
CA ASP A 169 2.99 -12.70 -5.95
C ASP A 169 2.51 -11.94 -7.20
N ILE A 170 2.98 -10.71 -7.41
CA ILE A 170 2.60 -9.85 -8.54
C ILE A 170 3.85 -9.31 -9.25
N SER A 171 4.61 -10.20 -9.82
CA SER A 171 5.78 -9.85 -10.62
C SER A 171 5.35 -9.01 -11.83
N PHE A 172 6.11 -7.96 -12.13
CA PHE A 172 5.94 -7.15 -13.34
C PHE A 172 5.98 -8.01 -14.62
N ALA A 173 6.91 -8.96 -14.67
CA ALA A 173 7.01 -9.93 -15.75
C ALA A 173 7.60 -11.24 -15.23
N THR A 174 7.14 -12.37 -15.79
CA THR A 174 7.79 -13.66 -15.64
C THR A 174 8.37 -14.06 -16.99
N ILE A 175 9.69 -14.18 -17.05
CA ILE A 175 10.43 -14.36 -18.31
C ILE A 175 11.05 -15.74 -18.33
N PHE A 176 10.81 -16.47 -19.42
CA PHE A 176 11.44 -17.75 -19.70
C PHE A 176 12.30 -17.64 -20.97
N GLY A 177 13.59 -17.93 -20.84
CA GLY A 177 14.58 -17.81 -21.92
C GLY A 177 15.19 -16.40 -22.02
N SER A 178 15.90 -16.13 -23.13
CA SER A 178 16.52 -14.84 -23.39
C SER A 178 15.57 -13.96 -24.16
N ILE A 179 15.37 -12.74 -23.68
CA ILE A 179 14.57 -11.72 -24.36
C ILE A 179 15.35 -10.42 -24.45
N THR A 180 14.96 -9.60 -25.42
CA THR A 180 15.30 -8.18 -25.47
C THR A 180 13.99 -7.40 -25.34
N SER A 181 13.96 -6.40 -24.47
CA SER A 181 12.79 -5.55 -24.29
C SER A 181 13.19 -4.07 -24.32
N ASP A 182 12.32 -3.26 -24.89
CA ASP A 182 12.42 -1.81 -24.77
C ASP A 182 11.81 -1.34 -23.44
N VAL A 183 12.18 -0.13 -23.04
CA VAL A 183 11.55 0.53 -21.88
C VAL A 183 10.09 0.81 -22.22
N PRO A 184 9.11 0.39 -21.40
CA PRO A 184 7.70 0.68 -21.64
C PRO A 184 7.46 2.20 -21.56
N VAL A 185 6.67 2.71 -22.48
CA VAL A 185 6.20 4.10 -22.45
C VAL A 185 4.77 4.11 -21.93
N LEU A 186 4.57 4.74 -20.80
CA LEU A 186 3.28 4.87 -20.14
C LEU A 186 2.77 6.31 -20.28
N THR A 187 1.51 6.44 -20.67
CA THR A 187 0.79 7.71 -20.68
C THR A 187 -0.51 7.53 -19.93
N ILE A 188 -0.79 8.42 -19.00
CA ILE A 188 -2.02 8.45 -18.23
C ILE A 188 -2.55 9.88 -18.16
N GLU A 189 -3.82 10.05 -18.45
CA GLU A 189 -4.51 11.35 -18.42
C GLU A 189 -5.77 11.23 -17.58
N ALA A 190 -6.07 12.26 -16.79
CA ALA A 190 -7.32 12.33 -16.05
C ALA A 190 -8.40 12.96 -16.92
N LEU A 191 -9.60 12.37 -16.90
CA LEU A 191 -10.79 12.94 -17.48
C LEU A 191 -11.53 13.72 -16.40
N ASP A 192 -11.75 15.02 -16.64
CA ASP A 192 -12.53 15.88 -15.76
C ASP A 192 -13.94 16.02 -16.33
N ASP A 193 -14.90 15.33 -15.73
CA ASP A 193 -16.32 15.41 -16.10
C ASP A 193 -17.21 15.45 -14.84
N PRO A 194 -17.38 16.64 -14.25
CA PRO A 194 -18.18 16.81 -13.04
C PRO A 194 -19.65 16.39 -13.20
N ALA A 195 -20.18 16.39 -14.43
CA ALA A 195 -21.56 15.99 -14.69
C ALA A 195 -21.75 14.47 -14.49
N GLN A 196 -20.71 13.68 -14.69
CA GLN A 196 -20.67 12.25 -14.41
C GLN A 196 -20.02 11.90 -13.05
N GLY A 197 -19.58 12.91 -12.30
CA GLY A 197 -18.93 12.76 -11.01
C GLY A 197 -17.43 12.40 -11.09
N TYR A 198 -16.78 12.63 -12.23
CA TYR A 198 -15.35 12.50 -12.38
C TYR A 198 -14.64 13.80 -12.01
N GLU A 199 -13.59 13.69 -11.24
CA GLU A 199 -12.72 14.80 -10.86
C GLU A 199 -11.24 14.43 -11.11
N VAL A 200 -10.43 15.41 -11.43
CA VAL A 200 -8.98 15.23 -11.56
C VAL A 200 -8.41 14.76 -10.21
N PRO A 201 -7.61 13.69 -10.19
CA PRO A 201 -7.00 13.21 -8.94
C PRO A 201 -6.20 14.29 -8.23
N ARG A 202 -6.29 14.32 -6.92
CA ARG A 202 -5.61 15.26 -6.03
C ARG A 202 -5.21 14.61 -4.71
N HIS A 203 -4.26 15.20 -4.02
CA HIS A 203 -3.93 14.75 -2.67
C HIS A 203 -5.11 14.94 -1.73
N ARG A 204 -5.39 13.90 -0.95
CA ARG A 204 -6.48 13.87 0.03
C ARG A 204 -5.94 13.51 1.40
N THR A 205 -6.59 14.03 2.43
CA THR A 205 -6.33 13.71 3.84
C THR A 205 -7.25 12.61 4.36
N GLU A 206 -8.33 12.35 3.64
CA GLU A 206 -9.30 11.30 3.95
C GLU A 206 -8.72 9.93 3.60
N ALA A 207 -9.27 8.89 4.21
CA ALA A 207 -8.93 7.50 3.92
C ALA A 207 -9.58 7.08 2.60
N LEU A 208 -8.77 6.59 1.67
CA LEU A 208 -9.23 6.16 0.34
C LEU A 208 -9.23 4.64 0.23
N SER A 209 -10.33 4.06 -0.28
CA SER A 209 -10.45 2.66 -0.63
C SER A 209 -11.09 2.50 -2.00
N THR A 210 -10.56 1.59 -2.83
CA THR A 210 -11.16 1.19 -4.12
C THR A 210 -12.00 -0.08 -4.00
N ASP A 211 -12.05 -0.70 -2.81
CA ASP A 211 -12.78 -1.94 -2.62
C ASP A 211 -14.26 -1.69 -2.38
N THR A 212 -15.11 -2.51 -3.02
CA THR A 212 -16.48 -2.68 -2.57
C THR A 212 -16.45 -3.26 -1.15
N PRO A 213 -17.31 -2.80 -0.20
CA PRO A 213 -17.35 -3.37 1.14
C PRO A 213 -17.55 -4.88 1.04
N VAL A 214 -16.65 -5.64 1.62
CA VAL A 214 -16.94 -7.05 1.93
C VAL A 214 -18.02 -6.97 3.00
N GLY A 215 -19.22 -7.49 2.70
CA GLY A 215 -20.40 -7.33 3.57
C GLY A 215 -20.15 -7.94 4.94
N PHE A 216 -19.75 -7.12 5.87
CA PHE A 216 -19.78 -7.42 7.28
C PHE A 216 -21.05 -6.81 7.87
N PRO A 217 -21.80 -7.55 8.68
CA PRO A 217 -22.70 -6.91 9.60
C PRO A 217 -21.82 -6.13 10.59
N VAL A 218 -21.79 -4.80 10.44
CA VAL A 218 -21.17 -3.90 11.42
C VAL A 218 -22.09 -3.80 12.63
N ASP A 219 -22.30 -4.91 13.31
CA ASP A 219 -22.78 -4.92 14.68
C ASP A 219 -21.56 -5.10 15.60
N LEU A 220 -20.79 -4.01 15.73
CA LEU A 220 -19.84 -3.92 16.83
C LEU A 220 -20.65 -3.98 18.13
N PRO A 221 -20.37 -4.94 19.05
CA PRO A 221 -21.04 -4.98 20.32
C PRO A 221 -20.81 -3.64 21.02
N LYS A 222 -21.89 -2.93 21.35
CA LYS A 222 -21.83 -1.76 22.23
C LYS A 222 -21.14 -2.22 23.51
N LYS A 223 -19.99 -1.60 23.82
CA LYS A 223 -19.33 -1.81 25.11
C LYS A 223 -20.34 -1.57 26.23
N PRO A 224 -20.35 -2.46 27.26
CA PRO A 224 -21.17 -2.26 28.45
C PRO A 224 -20.77 -0.99 29.21
#